data_0559c7f0cc7a47cd6770d30626031bc2
#
_entry.id   0559c7f0cc7a47cd6770d30626031bc2
#
_cell.length_a   1.000
_cell.length_b   1.000
_cell.length_c   1.000
_cell.angle_alpha   90.00
_cell.angle_beta   90.00
_cell.angle_gamma   90.00
#
_symmetry.space_group_name_H-M   'P 1'
#
loop_
_entity.id
_entity.type
_entity.pdbx_description
1 polymer ?
#
loop_
_entity_poly.entity_id
_entity_poly.type
_entity_poly.pdbx_seq_one_letter_code
_entity_poly.pdbx_strand_id
1 'polypeptide(L)'
;MDYRPYLKFYPNFPKKGVNFVDIIPLIQNKELFHQVIEDLIGLCDTPNIAAPEARGFLFSTPMLYAGKVENVITLRKKGKLPFAPGDIMKV
;
A
#
# COMPACT_ATOMS: atom_id res chain seq x y z
N MET A 1 -0.69 5.65 16.24
CA MET A 1 0.75 5.45 16.47
C MET A 1 1.55 6.28 15.48
N ASP A 2 2.66 6.80 15.89
CA ASP A 2 3.54 7.55 14.98
C ASP A 2 4.61 6.61 14.41
N TYR A 3 4.61 6.43 13.09
CA TYR A 3 5.51 5.50 12.41
C TYR A 3 6.78 6.16 11.89
N ARG A 4 6.91 7.48 11.99
CA ARG A 4 8.06 8.20 11.47
C ARG A 4 9.42 7.68 11.99
N PRO A 5 9.57 7.30 13.26
CA PRO A 5 10.85 6.76 13.74
C PRO A 5 11.29 5.47 13.05
N TYR A 6 10.36 4.75 12.42
CA TYR A 6 10.62 3.47 11.77
C TYR A 6 10.81 3.61 10.26
N LEU A 7 10.70 4.82 9.73
CA LEU A 7 10.88 5.09 8.31
C LEU A 7 12.27 5.64 8.06
N LYS A 8 12.81 5.30 6.88
CA LYS A 8 14.08 5.86 6.42
C LYS A 8 13.81 6.78 5.24
N PHE A 9 14.39 7.96 5.29
CA PHE A 9 14.17 8.98 4.29
C PHE A 9 15.48 9.20 3.51
N TYR A 10 15.38 9.15 2.19
CA TYR A 10 16.51 9.33 1.29
C TYR A 10 16.20 10.48 0.35
N PRO A 11 16.75 11.69 0.62
CA PRO A 11 16.54 12.82 -0.27
C PRO A 11 17.27 12.59 -1.60
N ASN A 12 16.70 13.11 -2.69
CA ASN A 12 17.28 13.03 -4.02
C ASN A 12 17.54 11.61 -4.50
N PHE A 13 16.59 10.70 -4.24
CA PHE A 13 16.65 9.32 -4.70
C PHE A 13 15.30 8.93 -5.32
N PRO A 14 15.27 8.23 -6.45
CA PRO A 14 16.40 7.81 -7.28
C PRO A 14 17.01 8.95 -8.11
N LYS A 15 16.43 10.13 -8.04
CA LYS A 15 16.94 11.30 -8.75
C LYS A 15 16.71 12.56 -7.94
N LYS A 16 17.40 13.63 -8.32
CA LYS A 16 17.28 14.93 -7.65
C LYS A 16 15.83 15.40 -7.59
N GLY A 17 15.44 15.92 -6.45
CA GLY A 17 14.10 16.45 -6.19
C GLY A 17 13.10 15.42 -5.70
N VAL A 18 13.47 14.14 -5.64
CA VAL A 18 12.59 13.08 -5.14
C VAL A 18 13.04 12.66 -3.74
N ASN A 19 12.10 12.74 -2.78
CA ASN A 19 12.32 12.23 -1.44
C ASN A 19 11.79 10.82 -1.37
N PHE A 20 12.69 9.85 -1.29
CA PHE A 20 12.32 8.44 -1.18
C PHE A 20 12.11 8.05 0.27
N VAL A 21 11.07 7.28 0.52
CA VAL A 21 10.77 6.76 1.86
C VAL A 21 10.88 5.25 1.82
N ASP A 22 11.77 4.70 2.64
CA ASP A 22 11.93 3.26 2.77
C ASP A 22 10.99 2.76 3.86
N ILE A 23 10.06 1.89 3.47
CA ILE A 23 9.08 1.30 4.38
C ILE A 23 9.46 -0.10 4.86
N ILE A 24 10.62 -0.61 4.44
CA ILE A 24 11.06 -1.95 4.79
C ILE A 24 11.05 -2.19 6.31
N PRO A 25 11.51 -1.24 7.15
CA PRO A 25 11.46 -1.48 8.60
C PRO A 25 10.05 -1.74 9.13
N LEU A 26 9.01 -1.21 8.49
CA LEU A 26 7.63 -1.47 8.90
C LEU A 26 7.18 -2.89 8.58
N ILE A 27 7.59 -3.42 7.43
CA ILE A 27 7.08 -4.71 6.95
C ILE A 27 7.92 -5.88 7.40
N GLN A 28 9.10 -5.64 7.99
CA GLN A 28 9.98 -6.69 8.48
C GLN A 28 9.71 -7.08 9.94
N ASN A 29 9.02 -6.24 10.67
CA ASN A 29 8.72 -6.47 12.08
C ASN A 29 7.27 -6.90 12.22
N LYS A 30 7.05 -8.12 12.71
CA LYS A 30 5.72 -8.72 12.82
C LYS A 30 4.75 -7.85 13.62
N GLU A 31 5.19 -7.41 14.80
CA GLU A 31 4.33 -6.64 15.70
C GLU A 31 4.03 -5.25 15.16
N LEU A 32 5.06 -4.61 14.60
CA LEU A 32 4.92 -3.29 14.01
C LEU A 32 4.03 -3.34 12.77
N PHE A 33 4.22 -4.34 11.92
CA PHE A 33 3.39 -4.52 10.73
C PHE A 33 1.93 -4.79 11.10
N HIS A 34 1.71 -5.63 12.10
CA HIS A 34 0.36 -5.89 12.61
C HIS A 34 -0.32 -4.58 13.04
N GLN A 35 0.40 -3.74 13.77
CA GLN A 35 -0.13 -2.45 14.22
C GLN A 35 -0.47 -1.54 13.04
N VAL A 36 0.39 -1.50 12.02
CA VAL A 36 0.14 -0.72 10.81
C VAL A 36 -1.16 -1.18 10.13
N ILE A 37 -1.33 -2.48 9.98
CA ILE A 37 -2.53 -3.03 9.33
C ILE A 37 -3.78 -2.72 10.15
N GLU A 38 -3.72 -2.86 11.47
CA GLU A 38 -4.85 -2.52 12.33
C GLU A 38 -5.21 -1.03 12.25
N ASP A 39 -4.21 -0.16 12.22
CA ASP A 39 -4.44 1.27 12.10
C ASP A 39 -5.06 1.63 10.75
N LEU A 40 -4.61 0.99 9.67
CA LEU A 40 -5.18 1.20 8.33
C LEU A 40 -6.64 0.72 8.27
N ILE A 41 -6.93 -0.45 8.84
CA ILE A 41 -8.30 -0.96 8.91
C ILE A 41 -9.19 0.02 9.67
N GLY A 42 -8.69 0.60 10.74
CA GLY A 42 -9.44 1.59 11.52
C GLY A 42 -9.78 2.87 10.77
N LEU A 43 -9.07 3.16 9.69
CA LEU A 43 -9.34 4.32 8.84
C LEU A 43 -10.38 4.03 7.75
N CYS A 44 -10.71 2.76 7.53
CA CYS A 44 -11.63 2.37 6.47
C CYS A 44 -13.08 2.55 6.93
N ASP A 45 -13.87 3.22 6.11
CA ASP A 45 -15.31 3.38 6.33
C ASP A 45 -16.13 2.51 5.37
N THR A 46 -15.48 1.68 4.58
CA THR A 46 -16.09 0.77 3.62
C THR A 46 -15.30 -0.53 3.58
N PRO A 47 -15.97 -1.68 3.31
CA PRO A 47 -15.26 -2.94 3.16
C PRO A 47 -14.52 -3.07 1.83
N ASN A 48 -14.69 -2.11 0.92
CA ASN A 48 -14.07 -2.13 -0.40
C ASN A 48 -12.96 -1.08 -0.43
N ILE A 49 -11.76 -1.50 -0.77
CA ILE A 49 -10.62 -0.59 -0.87
C ILE A 49 -9.94 -0.74 -2.22
N ALA A 50 -9.29 0.32 -2.66
CA ALA A 50 -8.49 0.32 -3.88
C ALA A 50 -7.03 0.53 -3.51
N ALA A 51 -6.15 -0.16 -4.20
CA ALA A 51 -4.72 -0.07 -3.92
C ALA A 51 -3.90 -0.05 -5.20
N PRO A 52 -3.01 0.94 -5.35
CA PRO A 52 -2.09 0.99 -6.49
C PRO A 52 -0.92 0.04 -6.29
N GLU A 53 -0.35 -0.42 -7.41
CA GLU A 53 0.89 -1.20 -7.36
C GLU A 53 2.08 -0.31 -6.97
N ALA A 54 3.14 -0.84 -6.37
CA ALA A 54 3.14 -2.21 -5.83
C ALA A 54 3.06 -2.14 -4.31
N ARG A 55 3.46 -1.01 -3.73
CA ARG A 55 3.47 -0.81 -2.29
C ARG A 55 2.08 -0.92 -1.67
N GLY A 56 1.07 -0.42 -2.37
CA GLY A 56 -0.31 -0.52 -1.91
C GLY A 56 -0.73 -1.96 -1.68
N PHE A 57 -0.25 -2.89 -2.50
CA PHE A 57 -0.58 -4.31 -2.38
C PHE A 57 0.02 -4.92 -1.11
N LEU A 58 1.16 -4.42 -0.63
CA LEU A 58 1.78 -4.91 0.60
C LEU A 58 0.90 -4.67 1.83
N PHE A 59 0.06 -3.66 1.78
CA PHE A 59 -0.83 -3.31 2.89
C PHE A 59 -2.26 -3.78 2.67
N SER A 60 -2.75 -3.70 1.42
CA SER A 60 -4.15 -4.02 1.12
C SER A 60 -4.45 -5.52 1.25
N THR A 61 -3.55 -6.38 0.80
CA THR A 61 -3.78 -7.83 0.86
C THR A 61 -3.77 -8.36 2.29
N PRO A 62 -2.89 -7.91 3.21
CA PRO A 62 -3.03 -8.28 4.62
C PRO A 62 -4.33 -7.79 5.25
N MET A 63 -4.85 -6.63 4.85
CA MET A 63 -6.14 -6.14 5.33
C MET A 63 -7.28 -7.07 4.91
N LEU A 64 -7.23 -7.56 3.68
CA LEU A 64 -8.18 -8.54 3.17
C LEU A 64 -8.09 -9.85 3.94
N TYR A 65 -6.88 -10.33 4.17
CA TYR A 65 -6.64 -11.56 4.93
C TYR A 65 -7.17 -11.46 6.36
N ALA A 66 -7.07 -10.29 6.97
CA ALA A 66 -7.54 -10.07 8.32
C ALA A 66 -9.07 -10.11 8.45
N GLY A 67 -9.80 -10.13 7.33
CA GLY A 67 -11.25 -10.28 7.32
C GLY A 67 -12.04 -9.01 7.58
N LYS A 68 -11.40 -7.87 7.70
CA LYS A 68 -12.06 -6.58 7.94
C LYS A 68 -12.39 -5.84 6.65
N VAL A 69 -11.71 -6.19 5.57
CA VAL A 69 -11.93 -5.68 4.23
C VAL A 69 -12.41 -6.84 3.39
N GLU A 70 -13.46 -6.63 2.60
CA GLU A 70 -14.08 -7.70 1.81
C GLU A 70 -13.58 -7.75 0.38
N ASN A 71 -13.05 -6.63 -0.12
CA ASN A 71 -12.65 -6.56 -1.52
C ASN A 71 -11.52 -5.56 -1.71
N VAL A 72 -10.54 -5.94 -2.51
CA VAL A 72 -9.43 -5.07 -2.90
C VAL A 72 -9.46 -4.86 -4.40
N ILE A 73 -9.63 -3.61 -4.82
CA ILE A 73 -9.56 -3.22 -6.22
C ILE A 73 -8.12 -2.84 -6.52
N THR A 74 -7.47 -3.63 -7.36
CA THR A 74 -6.07 -3.40 -7.71
C THR A 74 -5.97 -2.41 -8.86
N LEU A 75 -5.14 -1.40 -8.67
CA LEU A 75 -4.92 -0.35 -9.65
C LEU A 75 -3.51 -0.50 -10.21
N ARG A 76 -3.41 -0.60 -11.53
CA ARG A 76 -2.12 -0.70 -12.22
C ARG A 76 -2.07 0.28 -13.37
N LYS A 77 -0.88 0.67 -13.73
CA LYS A 77 -0.69 1.57 -14.87
C LYS A 77 -1.12 0.89 -16.16
N LYS A 78 -1.62 1.70 -17.10
CA LYS A 78 -1.98 1.23 -18.43
C LYS A 78 -0.81 0.47 -19.05
N GLY A 79 -1.09 -0.67 -19.65
CA GLY A 79 -0.07 -1.52 -20.26
C GLY A 79 0.52 -2.58 -19.33
N LYS A 80 0.20 -2.51 -18.03
CA LYS A 80 0.65 -3.49 -17.04
C LYS A 80 -0.33 -4.65 -16.84
N LEU A 81 -1.51 -4.54 -17.42
CA LEU A 81 -2.56 -5.56 -17.32
C LEU A 81 -2.87 -6.13 -18.69
N PRO A 82 -3.15 -7.46 -18.78
CA PRO A 82 -3.46 -8.11 -20.05
C PRO A 82 -4.95 -7.98 -20.46
N PHE A 83 -5.63 -6.98 -19.91
CA PHE A 83 -7.08 -6.81 -20.14
C PHE A 83 -7.35 -5.85 -21.28
N ALA A 84 -8.57 -5.95 -21.83
CA ALA A 84 -9.03 -5.00 -22.84
C ALA A 84 -9.10 -3.57 -22.27
N PRO A 85 -8.96 -2.54 -23.12
CA PRO A 85 -8.92 -1.16 -22.63
C PRO A 85 -10.11 -0.74 -21.76
N GLY A 86 -11.29 -1.32 -21.97
CA GLY A 86 -12.46 -1.02 -21.15
C GLY A 86 -12.46 -1.67 -19.78
N ASP A 87 -11.55 -2.62 -19.54
CA ASP A 87 -11.50 -3.40 -18.31
C ASP A 87 -10.51 -2.85 -17.31
N ILE A 88 -9.75 -1.82 -17.68
CA ILE A 88 -8.71 -1.25 -16.83
C ILE A 88 -9.09 0.15 -16.39
N MET A 89 -8.86 0.41 -15.09
CA MET A 89 -8.98 1.74 -14.56
C MET A 89 -7.67 2.49 -14.78
N LYS A 90 -7.73 3.69 -15.35
CA LYS A 90 -6.54 4.52 -15.55
C LYS A 90 -6.08 5.12 -14.23
N VAL A 91 -4.80 5.08 -14.01
CA VAL A 91 -4.18 5.64 -12.82
C VAL A 91 -3.16 6.71 -13.21
#